data_b63354cf1d923b0d7a327ebbdae45339
#
_entry.id   b63354cf1d923b0d7a327ebbdae45339
#
_cell.length_a   1.000
_cell.length_b   1.000
_cell.length_c   1.000
_cell.angle_alpha   90.00
_cell.angle_beta   90.00
_cell.angle_gamma   90.00
#
_symmetry.space_group_name_H-M   'P 1'
#
loop_
_entity.id
_entity.type
_entity.pdbx_description
1 polymer ?
#
loop_
_entity_poly.entity_id
_entity_poly.type
_entity_poly.pdbx_seq_one_letter_code
_entity_poly.pdbx_strand_id
1 'polypeptide(L)'
;VTLHPGRPSTDINADVGESFGRWRLGDDEAMLGIVTSANVACGFHAGDPLTLRRTCMAAVERGVAIGAQVGYRDLAGFGRRFVDVAAPDLTADVLYQLGALDGIARAAGGRVAYLKPHGALYNAIVTHEEQARAMVEAVLAFNRGYDAALPVLGLPGSAFLAVAEAAGLTAVREAFADRAYRGDGTLVPRSEPGAVLTDPAAAADQALRLVQAGGVDSVCVHGDSPDAVALATAVRTRLTDAGFGLGAFT
;
A
#
# COMPACT_ATOMS: atom_id res chain seq x y z
N VAL A 1 13.79 15.35 2.47
CA VAL A 1 13.37 15.94 1.19
C VAL A 1 12.65 17.23 1.51
N THR A 2 13.22 18.37 1.09
CA THR A 2 12.63 19.69 1.31
C THR A 2 11.48 19.86 0.33
N LEU A 3 10.25 19.75 0.81
CA LEU A 3 9.06 20.12 0.02
C LEU A 3 9.14 21.63 -0.28
N HIS A 4 9.25 22.01 -1.53
CA HIS A 4 9.20 23.41 -1.95
C HIS A 4 7.74 23.91 -1.76
N PRO A 5 7.50 24.96 -0.95
CA PRO A 5 6.16 25.51 -0.78
C PRO A 5 5.66 26.03 -2.12
N GLY A 6 4.53 25.45 -2.59
CA GLY A 6 3.83 25.87 -3.81
C GLY A 6 3.90 24.89 -4.99
N ARG A 7 4.63 23.78 -4.91
CA ARG A 7 4.51 22.70 -5.92
C ARG A 7 3.49 21.67 -5.47
N PRO A 8 2.60 21.20 -6.38
CA PRO A 8 1.76 20.05 -6.08
C PRO A 8 2.65 18.83 -5.79
N SER A 9 2.37 18.09 -4.72
CA SER A 9 3.13 16.91 -4.33
C SER A 9 2.24 15.67 -4.35
N THR A 10 2.83 14.52 -4.63
CA THR A 10 2.17 13.22 -4.56
C THR A 10 3.14 12.19 -4.00
N ASP A 11 2.62 11.11 -3.47
CA ASP A 11 3.37 9.95 -3.03
C ASP A 11 3.37 8.86 -4.10
N ILE A 12 4.47 8.09 -4.17
CA ILE A 12 4.54 6.85 -4.94
C ILE A 12 4.77 5.71 -3.95
N ASN A 13 3.84 4.76 -3.94
CA ASN A 13 3.97 3.58 -3.09
C ASN A 13 4.11 2.30 -3.93
N ALA A 14 4.75 1.28 -3.37
CA ALA A 14 4.80 -0.06 -3.94
C ALA A 14 4.73 -1.15 -2.88
N ASP A 15 4.19 -2.29 -3.30
CA ASP A 15 4.16 -3.52 -2.51
C ASP A 15 5.55 -4.16 -2.53
N VAL A 16 6.10 -4.46 -1.34
CA VAL A 16 7.44 -5.01 -1.15
C VAL A 16 7.49 -5.98 0.04
N GLY A 17 8.59 -6.68 0.22
CA GLY A 17 8.73 -7.65 1.30
C GLY A 17 7.87 -8.90 1.09
N GLU A 18 7.47 -9.19 -0.14
CA GLU A 18 6.55 -10.27 -0.48
C GLU A 18 7.23 -11.61 -0.76
N SER A 19 8.56 -11.66 -0.79
CA SER A 19 9.31 -12.91 -0.84
C SER A 19 9.07 -13.77 0.40
N PHE A 20 9.12 -15.12 0.26
CA PHE A 20 8.90 -16.02 1.39
C PHE A 20 9.87 -17.21 1.35
N GLY A 21 10.70 -17.34 2.37
CA GLY A 21 11.69 -18.43 2.46
C GLY A 21 12.65 -18.44 1.28
N ARG A 22 12.51 -19.47 0.42
CA ARG A 22 13.33 -19.61 -0.80
C ARG A 22 12.69 -18.98 -2.04
N TRP A 23 11.42 -18.63 -1.98
CA TRP A 23 10.71 -17.98 -3.09
C TRP A 23 11.03 -16.49 -3.14
N ARG A 24 11.53 -16.05 -4.28
CA ARG A 24 11.79 -14.63 -4.55
C ARG A 24 10.65 -14.05 -5.37
N LEU A 25 10.18 -12.91 -4.93
CA LEU A 25 9.14 -12.15 -5.61
C LEU A 25 9.51 -10.66 -5.62
N GLY A 26 9.55 -10.08 -6.80
CA GLY A 26 9.95 -8.69 -6.99
C GLY A 26 11.43 -8.39 -6.76
N ASP A 27 11.79 -7.13 -6.89
CA ASP A 27 13.11 -6.57 -6.57
C ASP A 27 12.93 -5.42 -5.57
N ASP A 28 12.80 -5.78 -4.29
CA ASP A 28 12.55 -4.82 -3.20
C ASP A 28 13.63 -3.75 -3.16
N GLU A 29 14.89 -4.11 -3.41
CA GLU A 29 16.02 -3.18 -3.29
C GLU A 29 15.98 -2.10 -4.36
N ALA A 30 15.72 -2.47 -5.61
CA ALA A 30 15.54 -1.54 -6.70
C ALA A 30 14.27 -0.69 -6.49
N MET A 31 13.16 -1.30 -6.06
CA MET A 31 11.89 -0.61 -5.82
C MET A 31 12.02 0.46 -4.73
N LEU A 32 12.69 0.16 -3.61
CA LEU A 32 12.95 1.10 -2.51
C LEU A 32 13.86 2.27 -2.92
N GLY A 33 14.59 2.17 -4.03
CA GLY A 33 15.32 3.29 -4.64
C GLY A 33 14.43 4.25 -5.42
N ILE A 34 13.16 3.90 -5.68
CA ILE A 34 12.27 4.65 -6.58
C ILE A 34 11.10 5.26 -5.81
N VAL A 35 10.48 4.50 -4.91
CA VAL A 35 9.24 4.90 -4.21
C VAL A 35 9.51 5.82 -3.02
N THR A 36 8.46 6.49 -2.55
CA THR A 36 8.48 7.31 -1.32
C THR A 36 7.85 6.60 -0.14
N SER A 37 6.98 5.62 -0.41
CA SER A 37 6.34 4.77 0.60
C SER A 37 6.39 3.30 0.19
N ALA A 38 6.60 2.41 1.15
CA ALA A 38 6.76 0.97 0.95
C ALA A 38 5.66 0.21 1.72
N ASN A 39 4.80 -0.52 1.01
CA ASN A 39 3.80 -1.38 1.62
C ASN A 39 4.46 -2.73 1.92
N VAL A 40 4.91 -2.91 3.15
CA VAL A 40 5.66 -4.12 3.54
C VAL A 40 4.69 -5.21 3.96
N ALA A 41 4.76 -6.38 3.32
CA ALA A 41 3.99 -7.56 3.70
C ALA A 41 4.20 -7.92 5.18
N CYS A 42 3.18 -8.48 5.83
CA CYS A 42 3.17 -8.72 7.27
C CYS A 42 3.13 -10.21 7.67
N GLY A 43 3.48 -11.11 6.75
CA GLY A 43 3.63 -12.54 7.03
C GLY A 43 2.38 -13.40 6.82
N PHE A 44 1.18 -12.81 6.63
CA PHE A 44 -0.06 -13.59 6.47
C PHE A 44 -0.35 -13.95 5.02
N HIS A 45 -0.18 -13.04 4.09
CA HIS A 45 -0.35 -13.31 2.66
C HIS A 45 0.99 -13.49 1.94
N ALA A 46 2.05 -12.89 2.45
CA ALA A 46 3.40 -12.91 1.91
C ALA A 46 4.40 -12.44 2.98
N GLY A 47 5.68 -12.57 2.70
CA GLY A 47 6.75 -12.18 3.60
C GLY A 47 7.00 -13.18 4.72
N ASP A 48 8.26 -13.31 5.12
CA ASP A 48 8.69 -14.03 6.32
C ASP A 48 9.53 -13.10 7.20
N PRO A 49 9.78 -13.46 8.49
CA PRO A 49 10.45 -12.54 9.43
C PRO A 49 11.80 -12.01 8.94
N LEU A 50 12.58 -12.81 8.20
CA LEU A 50 13.87 -12.38 7.67
C LEU A 50 13.70 -11.43 6.48
N THR A 51 12.75 -11.71 5.61
CA THR A 51 12.38 -10.82 4.50
C THR A 51 11.92 -9.46 5.03
N LEU A 52 10.95 -9.45 5.95
CA LEU A 52 10.45 -8.23 6.58
C LEU A 52 11.57 -7.39 7.20
N ARG A 53 12.47 -8.06 7.94
CA ARG A 53 13.61 -7.37 8.56
C ARG A 53 14.52 -6.71 7.55
N ARG A 54 14.86 -7.42 6.45
CA ARG A 54 15.72 -6.87 5.39
C ARG A 54 15.04 -5.69 4.68
N THR A 55 13.77 -5.83 4.33
CA THR A 55 12.99 -4.79 3.67
C THR A 55 12.86 -3.55 4.56
N CYS A 56 12.56 -3.71 5.85
CA CYS A 56 12.50 -2.58 6.79
C CYS A 56 13.85 -1.87 6.94
N MET A 57 14.96 -2.60 7.06
CA MET A 57 16.30 -2.00 7.12
C MET A 57 16.61 -1.18 5.87
N ALA A 58 16.35 -1.76 4.68
CA ALA A 58 16.57 -1.09 3.41
C ALA A 58 15.69 0.15 3.21
N ALA A 59 14.42 0.11 3.69
CA ALA A 59 13.52 1.27 3.67
C ALA A 59 14.04 2.39 4.58
N VAL A 60 14.45 2.06 5.81
CA VAL A 60 15.01 3.04 6.76
C VAL A 60 16.29 3.71 6.20
N GLU A 61 17.21 2.93 5.65
CA GLU A 61 18.44 3.43 5.04
C GLU A 61 18.18 4.43 3.90
N ARG A 62 17.07 4.26 3.17
CA ARG A 62 16.69 5.12 2.05
C ARG A 62 15.71 6.23 2.41
N GLY A 63 15.26 6.29 3.67
CA GLY A 63 14.26 7.27 4.10
C GLY A 63 12.88 7.05 3.49
N VAL A 64 12.54 5.80 3.12
CA VAL A 64 11.24 5.42 2.57
C VAL A 64 10.28 5.13 3.74
N ALA A 65 9.07 5.67 3.69
CA ALA A 65 8.07 5.43 4.72
C ALA A 65 7.61 3.96 4.71
N ILE A 66 7.52 3.34 5.88
CA ILE A 66 7.12 1.94 6.03
C ILE A 66 5.62 1.87 6.32
N GLY A 67 4.85 1.27 5.43
CA GLY A 67 3.44 0.95 5.63
C GLY A 67 3.23 -0.54 5.92
N ALA A 68 2.29 -0.86 6.78
CA ALA A 68 1.88 -2.23 7.02
C ALA A 68 0.91 -2.68 5.93
N GLN A 69 1.35 -3.59 5.07
CA GLN A 69 0.52 -4.23 4.05
C GLN A 69 -0.17 -5.46 4.66
N VAL A 70 -1.33 -5.24 5.25
CA VAL A 70 -2.08 -6.30 5.94
C VAL A 70 -3.01 -7.05 4.99
N GLY A 71 -3.11 -8.34 5.15
CA GLY A 71 -3.95 -9.20 4.31
C GLY A 71 -4.61 -10.32 5.09
N TYR A 72 -5.47 -11.08 4.39
CA TYR A 72 -6.01 -12.32 4.94
C TYR A 72 -4.91 -13.35 5.21
N ARG A 73 -5.17 -14.31 6.09
CA ARG A 73 -4.32 -15.51 6.30
C ARG A 73 -4.41 -16.44 5.09
N ASP A 74 -3.84 -16.01 3.99
CA ASP A 74 -3.93 -16.71 2.71
C ASP A 74 -2.59 -16.74 1.99
N LEU A 75 -1.56 -17.30 2.62
CA LEU A 75 -0.23 -17.40 2.02
C LEU A 75 -0.26 -18.15 0.66
N ALA A 76 -1.01 -19.26 0.59
CA ALA A 76 -1.10 -20.05 -0.63
C ALA A 76 -1.83 -19.34 -1.78
N GLY A 77 -2.74 -18.41 -1.48
CA GLY A 77 -3.45 -17.58 -2.46
C GLY A 77 -2.88 -16.19 -2.59
N PHE A 78 -1.76 -15.91 -1.93
CA PHE A 78 -1.14 -14.58 -1.94
C PHE A 78 -2.11 -13.48 -1.47
N GLY A 79 -3.01 -13.80 -0.53
CA GLY A 79 -4.03 -12.86 -0.05
C GLY A 79 -5.07 -12.45 -1.12
N ARG A 80 -5.12 -13.14 -2.26
CA ARG A 80 -6.01 -12.78 -3.39
C ARG A 80 -7.31 -13.59 -3.44
N ARG A 81 -7.58 -14.42 -2.42
CA ARG A 81 -8.86 -15.11 -2.25
C ARG A 81 -9.65 -14.43 -1.13
N PHE A 82 -10.92 -14.14 -1.39
CA PHE A 82 -11.80 -13.61 -0.35
C PHE A 82 -11.94 -14.62 0.80
N VAL A 83 -11.84 -14.13 2.03
CA VAL A 83 -12.07 -14.92 3.24
C VAL A 83 -13.22 -14.27 4.01
N ASP A 84 -14.28 -15.06 4.22
CA ASP A 84 -15.38 -14.68 5.08
C ASP A 84 -14.94 -14.90 6.54
N VAL A 85 -14.35 -13.85 7.13
CA VAL A 85 -13.80 -13.87 8.48
C VAL A 85 -14.63 -12.98 9.39
N ALA A 86 -14.95 -13.46 10.59
CA ALA A 86 -15.69 -12.69 11.58
C ALA A 86 -14.93 -11.41 11.99
N ALA A 87 -15.65 -10.33 12.25
CA ALA A 87 -15.05 -9.03 12.55
C ALA A 87 -14.04 -9.06 13.71
N PRO A 88 -14.30 -9.73 14.87
CA PRO A 88 -13.33 -9.81 15.95
C PRO A 88 -12.03 -10.52 15.56
N ASP A 89 -12.12 -11.57 14.73
CA ASP A 89 -10.95 -12.31 14.26
C ASP A 89 -10.14 -11.46 13.27
N LEU A 90 -10.81 -10.76 12.35
CA LEU A 90 -10.13 -9.85 11.42
C LEU A 90 -9.44 -8.69 12.17
N THR A 91 -10.10 -8.11 13.18
CA THR A 91 -9.50 -7.07 14.02
C THR A 91 -8.23 -7.57 14.70
N ALA A 92 -8.27 -8.78 15.27
CA ALA A 92 -7.12 -9.40 15.90
C ALA A 92 -5.99 -9.71 14.89
N ASP A 93 -6.34 -10.21 13.72
CA ASP A 93 -5.41 -10.52 12.63
C ASP A 93 -4.67 -9.27 12.12
N VAL A 94 -5.39 -8.18 11.95
CA VAL A 94 -4.81 -6.89 11.52
C VAL A 94 -3.92 -6.31 12.60
N LEU A 95 -4.36 -6.31 13.85
CA LEU A 95 -3.56 -5.82 14.97
C LEU A 95 -2.27 -6.64 15.15
N TYR A 96 -2.35 -7.97 14.99
CA TYR A 96 -1.17 -8.84 15.01
C TYR A 96 -0.16 -8.47 13.92
N GLN A 97 -0.63 -8.28 12.69
CA GLN A 97 0.20 -7.91 11.54
C GLN A 97 0.87 -6.54 11.76
N LEU A 98 0.11 -5.55 12.22
CA LEU A 98 0.63 -4.22 12.58
C LEU A 98 1.73 -4.31 13.65
N GLY A 99 1.45 -5.01 14.74
CA GLY A 99 2.40 -5.15 15.85
C GLY A 99 3.67 -5.91 15.45
N ALA A 100 3.52 -6.97 14.66
CA ALA A 100 4.66 -7.76 14.17
C ALA A 100 5.59 -6.92 13.29
N LEU A 101 5.02 -6.18 12.31
CA LEU A 101 5.83 -5.33 11.43
C LEU A 101 6.43 -4.14 12.19
N ASP A 102 5.67 -3.46 13.06
CA ASP A 102 6.18 -2.32 13.82
C ASP A 102 7.34 -2.71 14.73
N GLY A 103 7.25 -3.87 15.39
CA GLY A 103 8.37 -4.41 16.18
C GLY A 103 9.64 -4.61 15.34
N ILE A 104 9.51 -5.14 14.13
CA ILE A 104 10.63 -5.34 13.20
C ILE A 104 11.16 -3.99 12.68
N ALA A 105 10.27 -3.06 12.31
CA ALA A 105 10.63 -1.74 11.83
C ALA A 105 11.37 -0.93 12.91
N ARG A 106 10.92 -0.98 14.17
CA ARG A 106 11.63 -0.34 15.31
C ARG A 106 13.00 -0.93 15.54
N ALA A 107 13.15 -2.24 15.43
CA ALA A 107 14.46 -2.89 15.53
C ALA A 107 15.41 -2.48 14.39
N ALA A 108 14.88 -2.00 13.26
CA ALA A 108 15.64 -1.42 12.16
C ALA A 108 15.88 0.09 12.28
N GLY A 109 15.37 0.73 13.35
CA GLY A 109 15.50 2.19 13.57
C GLY A 109 14.38 3.04 12.94
N GLY A 110 13.33 2.41 12.43
CA GLY A 110 12.14 3.08 11.87
C GLY A 110 10.87 2.80 12.68
N ARG A 111 9.73 2.89 12.03
CA ARG A 111 8.41 2.53 12.58
C ARG A 111 7.42 2.34 11.44
N VAL A 112 6.31 1.65 11.71
CA VAL A 112 5.15 1.68 10.81
C VAL A 112 4.57 3.10 10.82
N ALA A 113 4.38 3.68 9.62
CA ALA A 113 3.92 5.04 9.41
C ALA A 113 2.48 5.11 8.87
N TYR A 114 1.96 4.03 8.27
CA TYR A 114 0.59 3.93 7.76
C TYR A 114 0.15 2.47 7.61
N LEU A 115 -1.14 2.25 7.34
CA LEU A 115 -1.69 0.94 7.00
C LEU A 115 -2.26 0.95 5.59
N LYS A 116 -1.98 -0.12 4.83
CA LYS A 116 -2.57 -0.42 3.53
C LYS A 116 -3.09 -1.86 3.51
N PRO A 117 -4.37 -2.11 3.21
CA PRO A 117 -4.87 -3.46 2.96
C PRO A 117 -4.27 -4.05 1.67
N HIS A 118 -4.17 -5.39 1.61
CA HIS A 118 -3.67 -6.10 0.44
C HIS A 118 -4.76 -6.96 -0.22
N GLY A 119 -4.68 -7.07 -1.54
CA GLY A 119 -5.31 -8.10 -2.34
C GLY A 119 -6.84 -8.18 -2.20
N ALA A 120 -7.36 -9.35 -1.84
CA ALA A 120 -8.81 -9.55 -1.73
C ALA A 120 -9.42 -8.76 -0.56
N LEU A 121 -8.68 -8.55 0.53
CA LEU A 121 -9.13 -7.69 1.63
C LEU A 121 -9.30 -6.25 1.16
N TYR A 122 -8.34 -5.70 0.41
CA TYR A 122 -8.44 -4.36 -0.18
C TYR A 122 -9.71 -4.19 -1.01
N ASN A 123 -9.99 -5.17 -1.89
CA ASN A 123 -11.17 -5.11 -2.75
C ASN A 123 -12.48 -5.35 -1.98
N ALA A 124 -12.49 -6.25 -0.99
CA ALA A 124 -13.67 -6.55 -0.20
C ALA A 124 -14.18 -5.33 0.57
N ILE A 125 -13.29 -4.62 1.26
CA ILE A 125 -13.65 -3.46 2.10
C ILE A 125 -14.03 -2.20 1.31
N VAL A 126 -14.02 -2.28 -0.04
CA VAL A 126 -14.64 -1.23 -0.87
C VAL A 126 -16.14 -1.15 -0.56
N THR A 127 -16.81 -2.29 -0.35
CA THR A 127 -18.25 -2.37 -0.10
C THR A 127 -18.63 -3.18 1.16
N HIS A 128 -17.74 -4.02 1.69
CA HIS A 128 -18.00 -4.85 2.86
C HIS A 128 -17.77 -4.08 4.15
N GLU A 129 -18.80 -3.40 4.63
CA GLU A 129 -18.71 -2.48 5.79
C GLU A 129 -18.24 -3.15 7.08
N GLU A 130 -18.66 -4.41 7.35
CA GLU A 130 -18.28 -5.10 8.58
C GLU A 130 -16.77 -5.33 8.65
N GLN A 131 -16.16 -5.82 7.57
CA GLN A 131 -14.71 -5.98 7.50
C GLN A 131 -13.98 -4.63 7.46
N ALA A 132 -14.57 -3.60 6.83
CA ALA A 132 -14.03 -2.24 6.87
C ALA A 132 -13.97 -1.69 8.31
N ARG A 133 -15.03 -1.90 9.11
CA ARG A 133 -15.05 -1.52 10.54
C ARG A 133 -14.02 -2.29 11.34
N ALA A 134 -13.88 -3.61 11.13
CA ALA A 134 -12.88 -4.43 11.80
C ALA A 134 -11.45 -3.92 11.55
N MET A 135 -11.15 -3.52 10.32
CA MET A 135 -9.87 -2.90 9.96
C MET A 135 -9.63 -1.60 10.73
N VAL A 136 -10.62 -0.70 10.75
CA VAL A 136 -10.53 0.58 11.46
C VAL A 136 -10.36 0.38 12.96
N GLU A 137 -11.10 -0.55 13.57
CA GLU A 137 -10.96 -0.92 15.00
C GLU A 137 -9.53 -1.36 15.34
N ALA A 138 -8.90 -2.17 14.49
CA ALA A 138 -7.53 -2.60 14.68
C ALA A 138 -6.54 -1.42 14.66
N VAL A 139 -6.71 -0.48 13.71
CA VAL A 139 -5.86 0.72 13.63
C VAL A 139 -6.05 1.60 14.87
N LEU A 140 -7.30 1.81 15.31
CA LEU A 140 -7.59 2.58 16.53
C LEU A 140 -6.99 1.92 17.77
N ALA A 141 -7.06 0.59 17.87
CA ALA A 141 -6.45 -0.15 18.98
C ALA A 141 -4.91 0.00 18.96
N PHE A 142 -4.29 -0.11 17.81
CA PHE A 142 -2.86 0.12 17.63
C PHE A 142 -2.48 1.55 18.03
N ASN A 143 -3.18 2.55 17.51
CA ASN A 143 -2.91 3.97 17.80
C ASN A 143 -2.97 4.25 19.30
N ARG A 144 -3.97 3.72 20.02
CA ARG A 144 -4.05 3.85 21.48
C ARG A 144 -2.89 3.18 22.23
N GLY A 145 -2.44 2.03 21.75
CA GLY A 145 -1.36 1.26 22.40
C GLY A 145 0.02 1.86 22.20
N TYR A 146 0.23 2.60 21.12
CA TYR A 146 1.55 3.11 20.70
C TYR A 146 1.65 4.64 20.66
N ASP A 147 0.60 5.35 21.12
CA ASP A 147 0.49 6.82 21.01
C ASP A 147 0.79 7.29 19.57
N ALA A 148 0.14 6.64 18.62
CA ALA A 148 0.32 6.84 17.19
C ALA A 148 -0.93 7.46 16.56
N ALA A 149 -0.81 7.94 15.32
CA ALA A 149 -1.89 8.45 14.50
C ALA A 149 -1.72 7.93 13.06
N LEU A 150 -1.77 6.59 12.90
CA LEU A 150 -1.56 5.98 11.59
C LEU A 150 -2.66 6.39 10.61
N PRO A 151 -2.33 7.00 9.46
CA PRO A 151 -3.25 7.12 8.35
C PRO A 151 -3.51 5.75 7.71
N VAL A 152 -4.64 5.65 7.01
CA VAL A 152 -5.03 4.46 6.26
C VAL A 152 -5.13 4.77 4.78
N LEU A 153 -4.56 3.90 3.95
CA LEU A 153 -4.49 4.05 2.50
C LEU A 153 -5.52 3.12 1.85
N GLY A 154 -6.38 3.68 0.99
CA GLY A 154 -7.45 2.91 0.35
C GLY A 154 -8.02 3.56 -0.91
N LEU A 155 -8.93 2.84 -1.56
CA LEU A 155 -9.57 3.30 -2.79
C LEU A 155 -10.54 4.47 -2.48
N PRO A 156 -10.50 5.57 -3.23
CA PRO A 156 -11.46 6.65 -3.09
C PRO A 156 -12.91 6.15 -3.19
N GLY A 157 -13.78 6.64 -2.30
CA GLY A 157 -15.19 6.24 -2.27
C GLY A 157 -15.48 4.88 -1.64
N SER A 158 -14.47 4.19 -1.09
CA SER A 158 -14.67 2.91 -0.40
C SER A 158 -15.35 3.09 0.96
N ALA A 159 -16.09 2.05 1.39
CA ALA A 159 -16.62 1.98 2.75
C ALA A 159 -15.49 2.07 3.79
N PHE A 160 -14.30 1.52 3.49
CA PHE A 160 -13.15 1.57 4.38
C PHE A 160 -12.72 3.01 4.69
N LEU A 161 -12.51 3.85 3.66
CA LEU A 161 -12.13 5.25 3.89
C LEU A 161 -13.25 6.03 4.58
N ALA A 162 -14.51 5.78 4.21
CA ALA A 162 -15.65 6.45 4.86
C ALA A 162 -15.74 6.11 6.37
N VAL A 163 -15.56 4.83 6.74
CA VAL A 163 -15.54 4.39 8.15
C VAL A 163 -14.33 4.97 8.88
N ALA A 164 -13.16 5.02 8.22
CA ALA A 164 -11.94 5.57 8.80
C ALA A 164 -12.09 7.08 9.11
N GLU A 165 -12.60 7.86 8.15
CA GLU A 165 -12.87 9.29 8.34
C GLU A 165 -13.88 9.53 9.46
N ALA A 166 -14.99 8.76 9.50
CA ALA A 166 -15.99 8.84 10.56
C ALA A 166 -15.42 8.51 11.95
N ALA A 167 -14.38 7.67 12.02
CA ALA A 167 -13.67 7.30 13.23
C ALA A 167 -12.52 8.28 13.60
N GLY A 168 -12.30 9.33 12.82
CA GLY A 168 -11.26 10.35 13.05
C GLY A 168 -9.85 9.93 12.59
N LEU A 169 -9.73 8.88 11.78
CA LEU A 169 -8.46 8.52 11.14
C LEU A 169 -8.23 9.37 9.89
N THR A 170 -6.96 9.64 9.58
CA THR A 170 -6.59 10.25 8.31
C THR A 170 -6.73 9.23 7.19
N ALA A 171 -7.67 9.49 6.26
CA ALA A 171 -7.89 8.68 5.07
C ALA A 171 -7.02 9.21 3.91
N VAL A 172 -6.24 8.33 3.31
CA VAL A 172 -5.35 8.62 2.19
C VAL A 172 -5.90 7.92 0.95
N ARG A 173 -6.09 8.70 -0.11
CA ARG A 173 -6.74 8.23 -1.34
C ARG A 173 -5.69 7.70 -2.31
N GLU A 174 -5.81 6.43 -2.67
CA GLU A 174 -4.89 5.73 -3.53
C GLU A 174 -5.43 5.57 -4.95
N ALA A 175 -4.52 5.70 -5.92
CA ALA A 175 -4.75 5.25 -7.28
C ALA A 175 -3.63 4.30 -7.74
N PHE A 176 -3.93 3.49 -8.76
CA PHE A 176 -3.01 2.49 -9.30
C PHE A 176 -2.56 2.87 -10.71
N ALA A 177 -1.26 3.02 -10.89
CA ALA A 177 -0.67 3.34 -12.20
C ALA A 177 -0.83 2.18 -13.19
N ASP A 178 -0.76 0.95 -12.71
CA ASP A 178 -0.68 -0.29 -13.49
C ASP A 178 -1.99 -1.11 -13.50
N ARG A 179 -3.13 -0.53 -13.09
CA ARG A 179 -4.42 -1.21 -13.05
C ARG A 179 -5.46 -0.49 -13.93
N ALA A 180 -6.25 -1.28 -14.64
CA ALA A 180 -7.41 -0.74 -15.36
C ALA A 180 -8.57 -0.43 -14.39
N TYR A 181 -9.33 0.61 -14.70
CA TYR A 181 -10.50 1.07 -13.95
C TYR A 181 -11.78 0.87 -14.73
N ARG A 182 -12.86 0.59 -14.02
CA ARG A 182 -14.23 0.64 -14.54
C ARG A 182 -14.74 2.09 -14.53
N GLY A 183 -15.85 2.34 -15.21
CA GLY A 183 -16.44 3.68 -15.27
C GLY A 183 -16.95 4.22 -13.93
N ASP A 184 -17.13 3.36 -12.93
CA ASP A 184 -17.51 3.70 -11.56
C ASP A 184 -16.30 3.97 -10.63
N GLY A 185 -15.08 3.90 -11.17
CA GLY A 185 -13.84 4.12 -10.42
C GLY A 185 -13.32 2.88 -9.68
N THR A 186 -14.00 1.73 -9.76
CA THR A 186 -13.50 0.47 -9.20
C THR A 186 -12.46 -0.19 -10.12
N LEU A 187 -11.61 -1.04 -9.53
CA LEU A 187 -10.60 -1.76 -10.30
C LEU A 187 -11.22 -2.91 -11.11
N VAL A 188 -10.77 -3.10 -12.34
CA VAL A 188 -11.09 -4.29 -13.12
C VAL A 188 -10.48 -5.51 -12.42
N PRO A 189 -11.23 -6.61 -12.17
CA PRO A 189 -10.68 -7.82 -11.58
C PRO A 189 -9.48 -8.35 -12.36
N ARG A 190 -8.43 -8.78 -11.65
CA ARG A 190 -7.18 -9.28 -12.28
C ARG A 190 -7.39 -10.49 -13.20
N SER A 191 -8.49 -11.23 -13.03
CA SER A 191 -8.88 -12.35 -13.90
C SER A 191 -9.41 -11.92 -15.27
N GLU A 192 -9.76 -10.66 -15.45
CA GLU A 192 -10.25 -10.13 -16.72
C GLU A 192 -9.08 -9.67 -17.62
N PRO A 193 -9.16 -9.91 -18.95
CA PRO A 193 -8.16 -9.42 -19.87
C PRO A 193 -8.01 -7.88 -19.80
N GLY A 194 -6.76 -7.40 -19.83
CA GLY A 194 -6.49 -5.96 -19.78
C GLY A 194 -6.60 -5.31 -18.40
N ALA A 195 -6.84 -6.09 -17.33
CA ALA A 195 -6.93 -5.58 -15.96
C ALA A 195 -5.61 -4.99 -15.43
N VAL A 196 -4.47 -5.39 -16.00
CA VAL A 196 -3.12 -4.94 -15.62
C VAL A 196 -2.45 -4.30 -16.83
N LEU A 197 -1.90 -3.11 -16.63
CA LEU A 197 -1.09 -2.42 -17.61
C LEU A 197 0.37 -2.86 -17.43
N THR A 198 0.97 -3.39 -18.48
CA THR A 198 2.36 -3.87 -18.47
C THR A 198 3.31 -2.94 -19.22
N ASP A 199 2.79 -1.99 -19.99
CA ASP A 199 3.59 -0.99 -20.68
C ASP A 199 3.95 0.17 -19.74
N PRO A 200 5.26 0.42 -19.48
CA PRO A 200 5.72 1.49 -18.60
C PRO A 200 5.23 2.88 -19.00
N ALA A 201 5.15 3.16 -20.31
CA ALA A 201 4.70 4.47 -20.78
C ALA A 201 3.20 4.68 -20.53
N ALA A 202 2.38 3.66 -20.79
CA ALA A 202 0.95 3.71 -20.53
C ALA A 202 0.65 3.87 -19.03
N ALA A 203 1.38 3.15 -18.15
CA ALA A 203 1.25 3.28 -16.71
C ALA A 203 1.66 4.68 -16.22
N ALA A 204 2.75 5.22 -16.74
CA ALA A 204 3.22 6.57 -16.38
C ALA A 204 2.23 7.66 -16.80
N ASP A 205 1.67 7.57 -18.00
CA ASP A 205 0.64 8.50 -18.47
C ASP A 205 -0.67 8.37 -17.68
N GLN A 206 -1.04 7.15 -17.29
CA GLN A 206 -2.19 6.93 -16.40
C GLN A 206 -1.97 7.59 -15.04
N ALA A 207 -0.82 7.36 -14.41
CA ALA A 207 -0.48 7.96 -13.13
C ALA A 207 -0.59 9.49 -13.18
N LEU A 208 -0.03 10.12 -14.24
CA LEU A 208 -0.11 11.55 -14.41
C LEU A 208 -1.55 12.04 -14.57
N ARG A 209 -2.36 11.35 -15.38
CA ARG A 209 -3.79 11.71 -15.53
C ARG A 209 -4.56 11.64 -14.20
N LEU A 210 -4.34 10.57 -13.42
CA LEU A 210 -5.00 10.37 -12.14
C LEU A 210 -4.63 11.46 -11.12
N VAL A 211 -3.35 11.81 -11.03
CA VAL A 211 -2.87 12.86 -10.11
C VAL A 211 -3.36 14.25 -10.57
N GLN A 212 -3.35 14.53 -11.86
CA GLN A 212 -3.85 15.81 -12.42
C GLN A 212 -5.36 15.99 -12.27
N ALA A 213 -6.13 14.91 -12.32
CA ALA A 213 -7.57 14.94 -12.08
C ALA A 213 -7.91 15.36 -10.64
N GLY A 214 -6.95 15.23 -9.72
CA GLY A 214 -7.13 15.51 -8.29
C GLY A 214 -7.84 14.38 -7.55
N GLY A 215 -7.87 14.49 -6.21
CA GLY A 215 -8.52 13.48 -5.37
C GLY A 215 -7.69 12.22 -5.15
N VAL A 216 -6.41 12.23 -5.49
CA VAL A 216 -5.44 11.17 -5.26
C VAL A 216 -4.25 11.72 -4.47
N ASP A 217 -3.91 11.06 -3.38
CA ASP A 217 -2.82 11.45 -2.49
C ASP A 217 -1.57 10.59 -2.72
N SER A 218 -1.75 9.33 -3.14
CA SER A 218 -0.68 8.37 -3.40
C SER A 218 -0.96 7.53 -4.64
N VAL A 219 0.09 7.23 -5.41
CA VAL A 219 0.03 6.38 -6.61
C VAL A 219 0.78 5.07 -6.36
N CYS A 220 0.07 3.96 -6.48
CA CYS A 220 0.62 2.62 -6.33
C CYS A 220 1.16 2.06 -7.64
N VAL A 221 2.30 1.39 -7.54
CA VAL A 221 2.84 0.47 -8.57
C VAL A 221 3.08 -0.88 -7.90
N HIS A 222 2.51 -1.96 -8.46
CA HIS A 222 2.71 -3.29 -7.88
C HIS A 222 4.14 -3.80 -8.13
N GLY A 223 4.74 -4.42 -7.10
CA GLY A 223 6.10 -4.94 -7.13
C GLY A 223 6.24 -6.37 -7.70
N ASP A 224 5.13 -7.08 -7.88
CA ASP A 224 5.08 -8.51 -8.20
C ASP A 224 5.11 -8.82 -9.72
N SER A 225 5.20 -7.82 -10.58
CA SER A 225 5.35 -8.00 -12.04
C SER A 225 6.83 -8.04 -12.47
N PRO A 226 7.18 -8.73 -13.55
CA PRO A 226 8.56 -8.74 -14.07
C PRO A 226 9.11 -7.35 -14.39
N ASP A 227 8.26 -6.43 -14.81
CA ASP A 227 8.62 -5.08 -15.23
C ASP A 227 8.33 -4.01 -14.17
N ALA A 228 8.07 -4.40 -12.91
CA ALA A 228 7.67 -3.50 -11.83
C ALA A 228 8.63 -2.32 -11.64
N VAL A 229 9.94 -2.57 -11.67
CA VAL A 229 10.98 -1.54 -11.52
C VAL A 229 10.95 -0.55 -12.69
N ALA A 230 10.76 -1.03 -13.92
CA ALA A 230 10.66 -0.17 -15.10
C ALA A 230 9.37 0.68 -15.04
N LEU A 231 8.25 0.08 -14.64
CA LEU A 231 6.97 0.77 -14.44
C LEU A 231 7.11 1.87 -13.38
N ALA A 232 7.65 1.57 -12.21
CA ALA A 232 7.82 2.53 -11.13
C ALA A 232 8.78 3.67 -11.54
N THR A 233 9.86 3.34 -12.25
CA THR A 233 10.81 4.34 -12.77
C THR A 233 10.13 5.29 -13.76
N ALA A 234 9.35 4.75 -14.68
CA ALA A 234 8.62 5.55 -15.66
C ALA A 234 7.58 6.47 -15.00
N VAL A 235 6.83 5.95 -14.02
CA VAL A 235 5.86 6.74 -13.22
C VAL A 235 6.58 7.88 -12.50
N ARG A 236 7.67 7.58 -11.77
CA ARG A 236 8.46 8.58 -11.06
C ARG A 236 8.95 9.69 -12.00
N THR A 237 9.56 9.31 -13.11
CA THR A 237 10.08 10.24 -14.11
C THR A 237 8.97 11.13 -14.65
N ARG A 238 7.86 10.52 -15.07
CA ARG A 238 6.72 11.24 -15.68
C ARG A 238 6.09 12.26 -14.74
N LEU A 239 5.92 11.92 -13.46
CA LEU A 239 5.40 12.85 -12.47
C LEU A 239 6.38 13.99 -12.17
N THR A 240 7.68 13.66 -12.06
CA THR A 240 8.73 14.67 -11.81
C THR A 240 8.86 15.64 -12.97
N ASP A 241 8.87 15.15 -14.22
CA ASP A 241 8.93 15.97 -15.43
C ASP A 241 7.69 16.87 -15.59
N ALA A 242 6.54 16.42 -15.08
CA ALA A 242 5.32 17.23 -15.03
C ALA A 242 5.32 18.26 -13.88
N GLY A 243 6.39 18.33 -13.08
CA GLY A 243 6.58 19.32 -12.04
C GLY A 243 6.03 18.95 -10.66
N PHE A 244 5.59 17.69 -10.44
CA PHE A 244 5.17 17.23 -9.12
C PHE A 244 6.39 17.01 -8.21
N GLY A 245 6.28 17.46 -6.95
CA GLY A 245 7.17 17.02 -5.88
C GLY A 245 6.79 15.58 -5.46
N LEU A 246 7.78 14.77 -5.11
CA LEU A 246 7.54 13.41 -4.60
C LEU A 246 7.92 13.32 -3.13
N GLY A 247 7.01 12.84 -2.30
CA GLY A 247 7.23 12.66 -0.87
C GLY A 247 6.14 11.81 -0.25
N ALA A 248 6.48 11.09 0.83
CA ALA A 248 5.49 10.34 1.58
C ALA A 248 4.41 11.26 2.16
N PHE A 249 3.21 10.74 2.31
CA PHE A 249 2.06 11.45 2.89
C PHE A 249 2.03 11.40 4.43
N THR A 250 3.06 10.82 5.06
CA THR A 250 3.20 10.58 6.51
C THR A 250 4.20 11.52 7.17
#